data_fad6042a3991c85f1d1a42b6e19257a0
#
_entry.id   fad6042a3991c85f1d1a42b6e19257a0
#
_cell.length_a   1.000
_cell.length_b   1.000
_cell.length_c   1.000
_cell.angle_alpha   90.00
_cell.angle_beta   90.00
_cell.angle_gamma   90.00
#
_symmetry.space_group_name_H-M   'P 1'
#
loop_
_entity.id
_entity.type
_entity.pdbx_description
1 polymer ?
#
loop_
_entity_poly.entity_id
_entity_poly.type
_entity_poly.pdbx_seq_one_letter_code
_entity_poly.pdbx_strand_id
1 'polypeptide(L)'
;MPLITDVGITVSATNTKSNDFTTSSDPLVRRYAAHLESGAGAGKADRIFADQRTLAASATETLDLAGALTDNLGTATVFARVKFILVAAISTNVNNVVVGANGSNDFVGLLNAAGTITLRPGAWFASASGSADATGMAVTAATGDLLKIANSSSGSSVVYDIIVIGNST
;
A
#
# COMPACT_ATOMS: atom_id res chain seq x y z
N MET A 1 -2.32 22.05 3.93
CA MET A 1 -1.10 21.87 4.75
C MET A 1 -0.01 21.27 3.87
N PRO A 2 1.26 21.65 4.02
CA PRO A 2 2.32 21.00 3.28
C PRO A 2 2.49 19.55 3.76
N LEU A 3 2.55 18.61 2.83
CA LEU A 3 2.89 17.20 3.07
C LEU A 3 4.32 16.97 2.56
N ILE A 4 5.19 16.43 3.41
CA ILE A 4 6.52 15.97 3.02
C ILE A 4 6.59 14.48 3.37
N THR A 5 7.00 13.67 2.44
CA THR A 5 6.95 12.22 2.60
C THR A 5 8.25 11.57 2.12
N ASP A 6 8.77 10.70 2.95
CA ASP A 6 9.85 9.77 2.58
C ASP A 6 9.30 8.35 2.62
N VAL A 7 9.38 7.66 1.50
CA VAL A 7 9.03 6.25 1.39
C VAL A 7 10.25 5.44 1.00
N GLY A 8 10.40 4.25 1.56
CA GLY A 8 11.55 3.42 1.23
C GLY A 8 11.46 2.00 1.72
N ILE A 9 12.09 1.11 0.98
CA ILE A 9 12.27 -0.30 1.33
C ILE A 9 13.76 -0.59 1.34
N THR A 10 14.25 -1.21 2.41
CA THR A 10 15.62 -1.69 2.51
C THR A 10 15.62 -3.20 2.61
N VAL A 11 16.38 -3.84 1.74
CA VAL A 11 16.68 -5.27 1.81
C VAL A 11 18.11 -5.42 2.30
N SER A 12 18.30 -6.12 3.41
CA SER A 12 19.61 -6.47 3.95
C SER A 12 19.67 -7.98 4.15
N ALA A 13 20.68 -8.59 3.59
CA ALA A 13 20.95 -10.04 3.72
C ALA A 13 22.43 -10.28 3.76
N THR A 14 22.86 -11.32 4.49
CA THR A 14 24.25 -11.75 4.51
C THR A 14 24.28 -13.27 4.31
N ASN A 15 24.95 -13.71 3.26
CA ASN A 15 25.24 -15.11 3.05
C ASN A 15 26.61 -15.44 3.62
N THR A 16 26.72 -16.50 4.42
CA THR A 16 27.97 -16.92 5.03
C THR A 16 28.29 -18.39 4.72
N LYS A 17 29.57 -18.68 4.53
CA LYS A 17 30.09 -20.04 4.35
C LYS A 17 31.28 -20.24 5.26
N SER A 18 31.21 -21.24 6.14
CA SER A 18 32.38 -21.70 6.91
C SER A 18 33.30 -22.54 6.03
N ASN A 19 34.60 -22.24 6.11
CA ASN A 19 35.69 -22.99 5.53
C ASN A 19 36.62 -23.44 6.63
N ASP A 20 37.59 -24.29 6.34
CA ASP A 20 38.49 -24.88 7.35
C ASP A 20 39.27 -23.85 8.18
N PHE A 21 39.61 -22.71 7.60
CA PHE A 21 40.42 -21.67 8.26
C PHE A 21 39.66 -20.37 8.53
N THR A 22 38.49 -20.16 7.90
CA THR A 22 37.81 -18.86 7.95
C THR A 22 36.34 -19.00 7.60
N THR A 23 35.57 -17.97 7.89
CA THR A 23 34.19 -17.81 7.41
C THR A 23 34.15 -16.72 6.33
N SER A 24 33.74 -17.08 5.14
CA SER A 24 33.48 -16.13 4.05
C SER A 24 32.11 -15.51 4.22
N SER A 25 31.97 -14.22 3.92
CA SER A 25 30.72 -13.45 4.04
C SER A 25 30.45 -12.65 2.78
N ASP A 26 29.23 -12.73 2.29
CA ASP A 26 28.73 -11.95 1.13
C ASP A 26 27.51 -11.10 1.57
N PRO A 27 27.75 -9.85 1.97
CA PRO A 27 26.68 -8.95 2.39
C PRO A 27 26.00 -8.28 1.19
N LEU A 28 24.66 -8.27 1.18
CA LEU A 28 23.82 -7.51 0.26
C LEU A 28 23.05 -6.45 1.04
N VAL A 29 23.16 -5.19 0.62
CA VAL A 29 22.30 -4.11 1.08
C VAL A 29 21.78 -3.34 -0.13
N ARG A 30 20.46 -3.24 -0.27
CA ARG A 30 19.81 -2.41 -1.30
C ARG A 30 18.69 -1.61 -0.68
N ARG A 31 18.64 -0.34 -1.02
CA ARG A 31 17.59 0.59 -0.62
C ARG A 31 16.94 1.19 -1.87
N TYR A 32 15.62 1.14 -1.90
CA TYR A 32 14.77 1.83 -2.87
C TYR A 32 13.99 2.88 -2.09
N ALA A 33 14.14 4.15 -2.47
CA ALA A 33 13.51 5.24 -1.75
C ALA A 33 13.04 6.34 -2.71
N ALA A 34 11.95 7.01 -2.33
CA ALA A 34 11.47 8.22 -2.99
C ALA A 34 11.16 9.27 -1.93
N HIS A 35 11.62 10.49 -2.17
CA HIS A 35 11.23 11.69 -1.44
C HIS A 35 10.17 12.41 -2.25
N LEU A 36 9.04 12.76 -1.61
CA LEU A 36 7.93 13.47 -2.24
C LEU A 36 7.70 14.78 -1.51
N GLU A 37 7.87 15.88 -2.21
CA GLU A 37 7.54 17.22 -1.72
C GLU A 37 6.04 17.49 -1.79
N SER A 38 5.59 18.54 -1.13
CA SER A 38 4.19 18.95 -1.18
C SER A 38 3.78 19.44 -2.56
N GLY A 39 2.66 18.95 -3.07
CA GLY A 39 2.06 19.37 -4.33
C GLY A 39 1.70 18.22 -5.27
N ALA A 40 1.47 18.55 -6.55
CA ALA A 40 1.16 17.61 -7.62
C ALA A 40 2.30 17.52 -8.64
N GLY A 41 2.34 16.41 -9.41
CA GLY A 41 3.35 16.16 -10.45
C GLY A 41 4.46 15.22 -10.02
N ALA A 42 5.59 15.27 -10.72
CA ALA A 42 6.74 14.43 -10.45
C ALA A 42 7.36 14.76 -9.09
N GLY A 43 7.71 13.73 -8.31
CA GLY A 43 8.33 13.90 -6.99
C GLY A 43 7.48 14.62 -5.95
N LYS A 44 6.15 14.66 -6.12
CA LYS A 44 5.25 15.40 -5.22
C LYS A 44 4.05 14.58 -4.79
N ALA A 45 3.54 14.91 -3.57
CA ALA A 45 2.28 14.43 -3.04
C ALA A 45 1.66 15.51 -2.12
N ASP A 46 0.34 15.59 -2.07
CA ASP A 46 -0.39 16.53 -1.21
C ASP A 46 -1.52 15.87 -0.42
N ARG A 47 -1.69 14.55 -0.56
CA ARG A 47 -2.70 13.76 0.13
C ARG A 47 -2.08 12.54 0.80
N ILE A 48 -2.57 12.27 2.00
CA ILE A 48 -2.27 11.05 2.75
C ILE A 48 -3.55 10.52 3.40
N PHE A 49 -3.75 9.23 3.30
CA PHE A 49 -4.71 8.46 4.09
C PHE A 49 -3.95 7.35 4.79
N ALA A 50 -4.09 7.25 6.10
CA ALA A 50 -3.47 6.19 6.89
C ALA A 50 -4.45 5.75 7.98
N ASP A 51 -4.71 4.45 8.06
CA ASP A 51 -5.67 3.89 9.01
C ASP A 51 -5.33 2.44 9.37
N GLN A 52 -5.73 2.02 10.57
CA GLN A 52 -5.77 0.62 10.97
C GLN A 52 -7.23 0.19 11.03
N ARG A 53 -7.58 -0.86 10.31
CA ARG A 53 -8.96 -1.29 10.11
C ARG A 53 -9.17 -2.74 10.53
N THR A 54 -10.38 -3.04 10.96
CA THR A 54 -10.79 -4.40 11.35
C THR A 54 -11.97 -4.86 10.49
N LEU A 55 -11.80 -6.00 9.84
CA LEU A 55 -12.90 -6.68 9.12
C LEU A 55 -13.39 -7.89 9.89
N ALA A 56 -14.68 -7.97 10.11
CA ALA A 56 -15.31 -9.17 10.67
C ALA A 56 -15.04 -10.40 9.78
N ALA A 57 -15.31 -11.58 10.32
CA ALA A 57 -15.21 -12.84 9.58
C ALA A 57 -16.01 -12.78 8.27
N SER A 58 -15.38 -13.19 7.16
CA SER A 58 -15.95 -13.17 5.80
C SER A 58 -16.38 -11.77 5.30
N ALA A 59 -16.09 -10.69 6.02
CA ALA A 59 -16.47 -9.34 5.62
C ALA A 59 -15.54 -8.81 4.52
N THR A 60 -16.10 -7.88 3.75
CA THR A 60 -15.37 -7.08 2.78
C THR A 60 -15.66 -5.62 3.03
N GLU A 61 -14.70 -4.76 2.70
CA GLU A 61 -14.92 -3.33 2.58
C GLU A 61 -14.33 -2.82 1.27
N THR A 62 -14.83 -1.70 0.83
CA THR A 62 -14.36 -1.00 -0.36
C THR A 62 -13.98 0.42 0.03
N LEU A 63 -12.73 0.77 -0.21
CA LEU A 63 -12.20 2.11 0.00
C LEU A 63 -12.34 2.88 -1.31
N ASP A 64 -13.13 3.95 -1.28
CA ASP A 64 -13.30 4.87 -2.40
C ASP A 64 -12.19 5.92 -2.36
N LEU A 65 -11.18 5.75 -3.24
CA LEU A 65 -10.00 6.62 -3.29
C LEU A 65 -10.32 8.01 -3.87
N ALA A 66 -11.39 8.13 -4.66
CA ALA A 66 -11.88 9.40 -5.19
C ALA A 66 -13.02 10.01 -4.36
N GLY A 67 -13.42 9.37 -3.28
CA GLY A 67 -14.61 9.68 -2.51
C GLY A 67 -14.35 10.18 -1.10
N ALA A 68 -14.90 9.49 -0.12
CA ALA A 68 -15.12 9.97 1.23
C ALA A 68 -14.08 9.49 2.26
N LEU A 69 -12.82 9.28 1.89
CA LEU A 69 -11.77 9.00 2.86
C LEU A 69 -11.48 10.25 3.69
N THR A 70 -11.18 10.06 4.96
CA THR A 70 -10.85 11.16 5.88
C THR A 70 -9.45 10.92 6.45
N ASP A 71 -8.58 11.90 6.37
CA ASP A 71 -7.26 11.82 6.97
C ASP A 71 -7.30 11.90 8.51
N ASN A 72 -6.17 11.65 9.15
CA ASN A 72 -6.06 11.67 10.61
C ASN A 72 -6.27 13.06 11.24
N LEU A 73 -6.40 14.08 10.42
CA LEU A 73 -6.70 15.47 10.84
C LEU A 73 -8.16 15.85 10.62
N GLY A 74 -8.99 14.88 10.15
CA GLY A 74 -10.41 15.07 9.90
C GLY A 74 -10.73 15.74 8.56
N THR A 75 -9.76 15.84 7.64
CA THR A 75 -9.97 16.44 6.33
C THR A 75 -10.35 15.38 5.30
N ALA A 76 -11.37 15.68 4.50
CA ALA A 76 -11.74 14.82 3.38
C ALA A 76 -10.58 14.70 2.39
N THR A 77 -10.22 13.46 2.06
CA THR A 77 -9.06 13.13 1.23
C THR A 77 -9.52 12.45 -0.04
N VAL A 78 -9.31 13.13 -1.17
CA VAL A 78 -9.62 12.65 -2.51
C VAL A 78 -8.33 12.53 -3.28
N PHE A 79 -8.11 11.36 -3.87
CA PHE A 79 -6.95 11.10 -4.72
C PHE A 79 -7.35 11.16 -6.20
N ALA A 80 -6.57 11.89 -7.00
CA ALA A 80 -6.56 11.74 -8.45
C ALA A 80 -5.47 10.77 -8.90
N ARG A 81 -4.43 10.62 -8.08
CA ARG A 81 -3.27 9.75 -8.35
C ARG A 81 -2.71 9.20 -7.04
N VAL A 82 -2.39 7.93 -7.02
CA VAL A 82 -1.65 7.31 -5.91
C VAL A 82 -0.18 7.24 -6.29
N LYS A 83 0.69 7.70 -5.40
CA LYS A 83 2.15 7.67 -5.52
C LYS A 83 2.77 6.57 -4.68
N PHE A 84 2.12 6.22 -3.59
CA PHE A 84 2.53 5.13 -2.72
C PHE A 84 1.30 4.49 -2.08
N ILE A 85 1.33 3.19 -1.99
CA ILE A 85 0.35 2.42 -1.23
C ILE A 85 1.06 1.30 -0.46
N LEU A 86 0.66 1.11 0.78
CA LEU A 86 1.05 -0.01 1.62
C LEU A 86 -0.19 -0.62 2.25
N VAL A 87 -0.27 -1.94 2.24
CA VAL A 87 -1.25 -2.71 3.02
C VAL A 87 -0.48 -3.78 3.79
N ALA A 88 -0.72 -3.88 5.09
CA ALA A 88 -0.06 -4.84 5.96
C ALA A 88 -1.08 -5.60 6.81
N ALA A 89 -1.07 -6.93 6.74
CA ALA A 89 -1.85 -7.78 7.62
C ALA A 89 -1.14 -7.93 8.98
N ILE A 90 -1.84 -7.68 10.08
CA ILE A 90 -1.25 -7.83 11.42
C ILE A 90 -0.88 -9.30 11.67
N SER A 91 0.24 -9.52 12.35
CA SER A 91 0.82 -10.85 12.56
C SER A 91 -0.05 -11.78 13.44
N THR A 92 -0.94 -11.23 14.24
CA THR A 92 -1.88 -11.97 15.10
C THR A 92 -3.16 -12.40 14.38
N ASN A 93 -3.37 -12.01 13.12
CA ASN A 93 -4.50 -12.50 12.33
C ASN A 93 -4.45 -14.04 12.22
N VAL A 94 -5.62 -14.66 12.10
CA VAL A 94 -5.76 -16.09 11.75
C VAL A 94 -6.05 -16.24 10.26
N ASN A 95 -6.93 -15.39 9.74
CA ASN A 95 -7.30 -15.36 8.33
C ASN A 95 -6.36 -14.42 7.55
N ASN A 96 -6.35 -14.56 6.23
CA ASN A 96 -5.61 -13.68 5.34
C ASN A 96 -6.40 -12.41 5.02
N VAL A 97 -5.68 -11.35 4.71
CA VAL A 97 -6.22 -10.12 4.10
C VAL A 97 -6.06 -10.23 2.59
N VAL A 98 -7.14 -10.07 1.84
CA VAL A 98 -7.14 -10.12 0.37
C VAL A 98 -7.42 -8.74 -0.18
N VAL A 99 -6.53 -8.24 -1.04
CA VAL A 99 -6.59 -6.90 -1.64
C VAL A 99 -6.92 -7.04 -3.12
N GLY A 100 -7.90 -6.28 -3.63
CA GLY A 100 -8.24 -6.22 -5.05
C GLY A 100 -9.51 -6.98 -5.45
N ALA A 101 -9.77 -7.05 -6.74
CA ALA A 101 -10.92 -7.70 -7.39
C ALA A 101 -12.29 -7.23 -6.83
N ASN A 102 -12.59 -5.93 -6.94
CA ASN A 102 -13.89 -5.40 -6.55
C ASN A 102 -15.01 -5.79 -7.53
N GLY A 103 -14.65 -6.06 -8.78
CA GLY A 103 -15.58 -6.50 -9.85
C GLY A 103 -16.22 -5.36 -10.62
N SER A 104 -16.21 -4.13 -10.11
CA SER A 104 -16.65 -2.93 -10.81
C SER A 104 -15.93 -1.70 -10.24
N ASN A 105 -15.60 -0.75 -11.11
CA ASN A 105 -14.87 0.47 -10.75
C ASN A 105 -13.54 0.22 -10.01
N ASP A 106 -12.89 -0.92 -10.30
CA ASP A 106 -11.67 -1.33 -9.62
C ASP A 106 -10.55 -0.32 -9.80
N PHE A 107 -9.87 0.02 -8.71
CA PHE A 107 -8.59 0.71 -8.77
C PHE A 107 -7.54 -0.21 -9.37
N VAL A 108 -7.32 -0.07 -10.68
CA VAL A 108 -6.41 -0.91 -11.48
C VAL A 108 -4.97 -0.42 -11.51
N GLY A 109 -4.63 0.57 -10.71
CA GLY A 109 -3.26 1.11 -10.63
C GLY A 109 -2.24 0.11 -10.07
N LEU A 110 -2.68 -0.92 -9.33
CA LEU A 110 -1.85 -1.96 -8.74
C LEU A 110 -1.95 -3.29 -9.48
N LEU A 111 -3.17 -3.66 -9.85
CA LEU A 111 -3.55 -4.97 -10.37
C LEU A 111 -4.57 -4.75 -11.48
N ASN A 112 -4.73 -5.74 -12.36
CA ASN A 112 -5.89 -5.73 -13.26
C ASN A 112 -7.19 -5.93 -12.47
N ALA A 113 -8.35 -5.70 -13.09
CA ALA A 113 -9.66 -5.74 -12.44
C ALA A 113 -10.02 -7.07 -11.73
N ALA A 114 -9.40 -8.19 -12.13
CA ALA A 114 -9.59 -9.50 -11.50
C ALA A 114 -8.41 -9.90 -10.58
N GLY A 115 -7.37 -9.08 -10.51
CA GLY A 115 -6.15 -9.38 -9.76
C GLY A 115 -6.36 -9.24 -8.26
N THR A 116 -5.76 -10.15 -7.48
CA THR A 116 -5.74 -10.08 -6.02
C THR A 116 -4.35 -10.31 -5.46
N ILE A 117 -4.07 -9.66 -4.35
CA ILE A 117 -2.92 -9.96 -3.49
C ILE A 117 -3.45 -10.56 -2.19
N THR A 118 -2.97 -11.75 -1.82
CA THR A 118 -3.30 -12.38 -0.55
C THR A 118 -2.17 -12.16 0.44
N LEU A 119 -2.45 -11.41 1.49
CA LEU A 119 -1.53 -11.15 2.60
C LEU A 119 -1.82 -12.13 3.72
N ARG A 120 -0.87 -13.01 4.01
CA ARG A 120 -0.90 -13.90 5.17
C ARG A 120 -0.64 -13.08 6.45
N PRO A 121 -0.97 -13.61 7.64
CA PRO A 121 -0.65 -12.93 8.89
C PRO A 121 0.81 -12.48 8.96
N GLY A 122 1.03 -11.20 9.25
CA GLY A 122 2.34 -10.56 9.26
C GLY A 122 2.92 -10.18 7.89
N ALA A 123 2.26 -10.54 6.79
CA ALA A 123 2.69 -10.13 5.46
C ALA A 123 2.26 -8.70 5.13
N TRP A 124 3.03 -8.05 4.29
CA TRP A 124 2.74 -6.72 3.78
C TRP A 124 3.07 -6.62 2.28
N PHE A 125 2.43 -5.67 1.63
CA PHE A 125 2.66 -5.30 0.24
C PHE A 125 2.80 -3.79 0.17
N ALA A 126 3.75 -3.33 -0.63
CA ALA A 126 3.91 -1.91 -0.91
C ALA A 126 4.24 -1.69 -2.39
N SER A 127 3.70 -0.61 -2.95
CA SER A 127 4.03 -0.14 -4.29
C SER A 127 4.27 1.36 -4.25
N ALA A 128 5.32 1.81 -4.93
CA ALA A 128 5.69 3.21 -5.03
C ALA A 128 5.92 3.60 -6.48
N SER A 129 5.45 4.76 -6.87
CA SER A 129 5.86 5.42 -8.11
C SER A 129 7.23 6.06 -7.92
N GLY A 130 8.08 6.00 -8.93
CA GLY A 130 9.38 6.69 -8.90
C GLY A 130 9.21 8.21 -8.79
N SER A 131 10.20 8.89 -8.19
CA SER A 131 10.16 10.35 -8.02
C SER A 131 10.11 11.11 -9.35
N ALA A 132 10.55 10.52 -10.46
CA ALA A 132 10.47 11.12 -11.80
C ALA A 132 9.09 10.93 -12.46
N ASP A 133 8.23 10.04 -11.91
CA ASP A 133 6.91 9.76 -12.46
C ASP A 133 5.89 10.83 -12.02
N ALA A 134 5.46 11.66 -12.95
CA ALA A 134 4.41 12.65 -12.71
C ALA A 134 3.02 12.01 -12.60
N THR A 135 2.82 10.85 -13.23
CA THR A 135 1.49 10.23 -13.40
C THR A 135 1.09 9.40 -12.19
N GLY A 136 1.98 8.54 -11.70
CA GLY A 136 1.63 7.57 -10.67
C GLY A 136 0.55 6.59 -11.11
N MET A 137 -0.15 6.05 -10.15
CA MET A 137 -1.30 5.15 -10.35
C MET A 137 -2.57 6.00 -10.39
N ALA A 138 -3.19 6.08 -11.57
CA ALA A 138 -4.37 6.93 -11.78
C ALA A 138 -5.57 6.43 -10.98
N VAL A 139 -6.30 7.37 -10.37
CA VAL A 139 -7.60 7.16 -9.73
C VAL A 139 -8.64 7.91 -10.58
N THR A 140 -9.63 7.18 -11.09
CA THR A 140 -10.67 7.79 -11.93
C THR A 140 -12.02 7.59 -11.26
N ALA A 141 -12.60 8.69 -10.77
CA ALA A 141 -13.87 8.68 -10.07
C ALA A 141 -14.95 7.92 -10.85
N ALA A 142 -15.71 7.10 -10.16
CA ALA A 142 -16.81 6.27 -10.65
C ALA A 142 -16.42 5.16 -11.67
N THR A 143 -15.14 4.99 -12.01
CA THR A 143 -14.72 3.97 -12.98
C THR A 143 -13.42 3.23 -12.62
N GLY A 144 -12.63 3.76 -11.67
CA GLY A 144 -11.33 3.18 -11.32
C GLY A 144 -10.82 3.72 -9.98
N ASP A 145 -11.67 3.76 -8.98
CA ASP A 145 -11.45 4.42 -7.69
C ASP A 145 -11.66 3.50 -6.49
N LEU A 146 -12.18 2.28 -6.71
CA LEU A 146 -12.55 1.40 -5.62
C LEU A 146 -11.47 0.37 -5.32
N LEU A 147 -10.90 0.43 -4.13
CA LEU A 147 -9.96 -0.56 -3.60
C LEU A 147 -10.67 -1.46 -2.61
N LYS A 148 -10.89 -2.72 -2.98
CA LYS A 148 -11.51 -3.71 -2.11
C LYS A 148 -10.49 -4.38 -1.22
N ILE A 149 -10.85 -4.54 0.05
CA ILE A 149 -10.15 -5.35 1.03
C ILE A 149 -11.13 -6.38 1.59
N ALA A 150 -10.71 -7.63 1.71
CA ALA A 150 -11.55 -8.73 2.16
C ALA A 150 -10.86 -9.58 3.22
N ASN A 151 -11.62 -10.06 4.18
CA ASN A 151 -11.24 -11.15 5.07
C ASN A 151 -11.47 -12.48 4.34
N SER A 152 -10.42 -13.27 4.18
CA SER A 152 -10.43 -14.46 3.33
C SER A 152 -11.32 -15.61 3.83
N SER A 153 -11.79 -15.59 5.09
CA SER A 153 -12.48 -16.73 5.66
C SER A 153 -13.42 -16.35 6.82
N SER A 154 -14.27 -17.31 7.20
CA SER A 154 -15.13 -17.25 8.38
C SER A 154 -14.32 -17.55 9.67
N GLY A 155 -14.93 -17.29 10.81
CA GLY A 155 -14.43 -17.70 12.13
C GLY A 155 -13.66 -16.61 12.88
N SER A 156 -12.85 -15.81 12.23
CA SER A 156 -12.04 -14.76 12.89
C SER A 156 -12.06 -13.44 12.12
N SER A 157 -12.03 -12.33 12.83
CA SER A 157 -11.75 -11.02 12.23
C SER A 157 -10.30 -10.93 11.76
N VAL A 158 -10.02 -9.98 10.88
CA VAL A 158 -8.66 -9.58 10.52
C VAL A 158 -8.47 -8.11 10.79
N VAL A 159 -7.26 -7.74 11.17
CA VAL A 159 -6.81 -6.36 11.31
C VAL A 159 -5.73 -6.09 10.27
N TYR A 160 -5.80 -4.94 9.63
CA TYR A 160 -4.79 -4.53 8.66
C TYR A 160 -4.52 -3.03 8.73
N ASP A 161 -3.30 -2.66 8.41
CA ASP A 161 -2.91 -1.27 8.23
C ASP A 161 -2.95 -0.92 6.75
N ILE A 162 -3.39 0.29 6.43
CA ILE A 162 -3.34 0.85 5.09
C ILE A 162 -2.77 2.26 5.11
N ILE A 163 -1.85 2.53 4.19
CA ILE A 163 -1.31 3.86 3.94
C ILE A 163 -1.40 4.14 2.44
N VAL A 164 -2.05 5.22 2.08
CA VAL A 164 -2.13 5.71 0.71
C VAL A 164 -1.60 7.12 0.67
N ILE A 165 -0.64 7.40 -0.21
CA ILE A 165 -0.05 8.72 -0.43
C ILE A 165 -0.19 9.04 -1.91
N GLY A 166 -0.60 10.26 -2.21
CA GLY A 166 -0.83 10.66 -3.57
C GLY A 166 -1.08 12.13 -3.74
N ASN A 167 -1.73 12.49 -4.82
CA ASN A 167 -2.11 13.88 -5.07
C ASN A 167 -3.56 14.01 -5.53
N SER A 168 -4.06 15.25 -5.39
CA SER A 168 -5.45 15.62 -5.67
C SER A 168 -5.71 16.01 -7.13
N THR A 169 -4.67 16.05 -7.97
CA THR A 169 -4.74 16.45 -9.39
C THR A 169 -3.78 15.66 -10.25
#